data_04cf4b49dc341d0c33c6c2652e4f7e98
#
_entry.id   04cf4b49dc341d0c33c6c2652e4f7e98
#
_cell.length_a   1.000
_cell.length_b   1.000
_cell.length_c   1.000
_cell.angle_alpha   90.00
_cell.angle_beta   90.00
_cell.angle_gamma   90.00
#
_symmetry.space_group_name_H-M   'P 1'
#
loop_
_entity.id
_entity.type
_entity.pdbx_description
1 polymer ?
#
loop_
_entity_poly.entity_id
_entity_poly.type
_entity_poly.pdbx_seq_one_letter_code
_entity_poly.pdbx_strand_id
1 'polypeptide(L)'
;MPRECAILVGLGLKQPGAGRSLAWEGTDYSAEESLEELAILAASAGAEVTGRLLQTRPSPEADTLIGAGKVEELARLAEAEGADLVIFDQNLTPTQQRNLERLLARRVIDRTQLILDIFARRARSREGQLQV
;
A
#
# COMPACT_ATOMS: atom_id res chain seq x y z
N MET A 1 -5.40 -15.49 -17.40
CA MET A 1 -5.32 -14.04 -17.17
C MET A 1 -4.12 -13.69 -16.36
N PRO A 2 -3.31 -12.78 -16.86
CA PRO A 2 -2.17 -12.35 -16.06
C PRO A 2 -2.64 -11.65 -14.81
N ARG A 3 -1.93 -11.88 -13.73
CA ARG A 3 -2.22 -11.21 -12.49
C ARG A 3 -1.68 -9.79 -12.54
N GLU A 4 -2.39 -8.90 -11.85
CA GLU A 4 -1.88 -7.56 -11.67
C GLU A 4 -0.62 -7.60 -10.81
N CYS A 5 0.43 -6.95 -11.26
CA CYS A 5 1.66 -6.84 -10.48
C CYS A 5 1.58 -5.61 -9.60
N ALA A 6 1.84 -5.78 -8.33
CA ALA A 6 1.66 -4.71 -7.35
C ALA A 6 2.93 -4.48 -6.55
N ILE A 7 3.20 -3.21 -6.29
CA ILE A 7 4.23 -2.79 -5.34
C ILE A 7 3.51 -2.34 -4.07
N LEU A 8 4.00 -2.77 -2.93
CA LEU A 8 3.44 -2.37 -1.64
C LEU A 8 4.29 -1.29 -1.02
N VAL A 9 3.64 -0.29 -0.42
CA VAL A 9 4.33 0.82 0.21
C VAL A 9 3.80 1.01 1.62
N GLY A 10 4.72 1.08 2.57
CA GLY A 10 4.39 1.33 3.96
C GLY A 10 5.10 2.55 4.48
N LEU A 11 4.47 3.22 5.42
CA LEU A 11 5.05 4.36 6.11
C LEU A 11 5.06 4.08 7.60
N GLY A 12 6.25 4.07 8.18
CA GLY A 12 6.40 3.99 9.62
C GLY A 12 6.60 5.37 10.18
N LEU A 13 5.82 5.73 11.18
CA LEU A 13 5.96 7.05 11.78
C LEU A 13 6.89 6.97 12.96
N LYS A 14 7.94 7.76 12.91
CA LYS A 14 8.93 7.82 13.96
C LYS A 14 8.51 8.87 14.97
N GLN A 15 8.27 8.46 16.21
CA GLN A 15 7.85 9.38 17.24
C GLN A 15 9.05 9.80 18.07
N PRO A 16 9.43 11.07 18.02
CA PRO A 16 10.61 11.52 18.75
C PRO A 16 10.43 11.32 20.25
N GLY A 17 11.41 10.76 20.87
CA GLY A 17 11.46 10.61 22.29
C GLY A 17 10.60 9.52 22.88
N ALA A 18 9.64 9.02 22.15
CA ALA A 18 8.76 8.00 22.66
C ALA A 18 9.34 6.61 22.51
N GLY A 19 10.26 6.47 21.64
CA GLY A 19 10.70 5.15 21.25
C GLY A 19 11.55 4.42 22.26
N ARG A 20 12.07 5.12 23.24
CA ARG A 20 13.02 4.45 24.09
C ARG A 20 12.40 3.51 25.10
N SER A 21 11.42 3.97 25.81
CA SER A 21 10.84 3.16 26.86
C SER A 21 9.98 2.05 26.31
N LEU A 22 9.35 2.28 25.19
CA LEU A 22 8.43 1.32 24.61
C LEU A 22 8.92 0.80 23.28
N ALA A 23 10.21 0.84 23.07
CA ALA A 23 10.79 0.42 21.80
C ALA A 23 10.49 -1.04 21.49
N TRP A 24 10.31 -1.82 22.50
CA TRP A 24 10.03 -3.23 22.29
C TRP A 24 8.66 -3.45 21.63
N GLU A 25 7.79 -2.49 21.76
CA GLU A 25 6.52 -2.57 21.06
C GLU A 25 6.66 -2.17 19.62
N GLY A 26 7.76 -1.54 19.32
CA GLY A 26 8.25 -1.40 17.98
C GLY A 26 7.31 -0.85 16.95
N THR A 27 7.25 0.46 16.82
CA THR A 27 6.52 1.05 15.72
C THR A 27 7.03 0.52 14.38
N ASP A 28 8.34 0.32 14.30
CA ASP A 28 8.94 -0.24 13.08
C ASP A 28 8.48 -1.65 12.84
N TYR A 29 8.44 -2.44 13.90
CA TYR A 29 7.94 -3.78 13.84
C TYR A 29 6.48 -3.79 13.37
N SER A 30 5.69 -2.87 13.90
CA SER A 30 4.30 -2.74 13.47
C SER A 30 4.17 -2.41 12.00
N ALA A 31 5.02 -1.53 11.51
CA ALA A 31 4.96 -1.13 10.11
C ALA A 31 5.31 -2.29 9.20
N GLU A 32 6.34 -3.05 9.56
CA GLU A 32 6.73 -4.20 8.76
C GLU A 32 5.69 -5.30 8.81
N GLU A 33 5.12 -5.54 9.98
CA GLU A 33 4.06 -6.54 10.10
C GLU A 33 2.83 -6.13 9.34
N SER A 34 2.50 -4.85 9.39
CA SER A 34 1.35 -4.35 8.67
C SER A 34 1.53 -4.54 7.17
N LEU A 35 2.75 -4.32 6.69
CA LEU A 35 3.06 -4.51 5.28
C LEU A 35 2.96 -5.98 4.89
N GLU A 36 3.35 -6.87 5.79
CA GLU A 36 3.20 -8.30 5.59
C GLU A 36 1.73 -8.69 5.46
N GLU A 37 0.88 -8.14 6.32
CA GLU A 37 -0.56 -8.35 6.24
C GLU A 37 -1.12 -7.83 4.93
N LEU A 38 -0.63 -6.68 4.51
CA LEU A 38 -1.07 -6.09 3.24
C LEU A 38 -0.72 -7.02 2.08
N ALA A 39 0.44 -7.66 2.15
CA ALA A 39 0.84 -8.61 1.11
C ALA A 39 -0.14 -9.78 1.03
N ILE A 40 -0.59 -10.27 2.17
CA ILE A 40 -1.57 -11.35 2.22
C ILE A 40 -2.89 -10.89 1.61
N LEU A 41 -3.32 -9.68 1.95
CA LEU A 41 -4.55 -9.13 1.40
C LEU A 41 -4.46 -8.96 -0.11
N ALA A 42 -3.33 -8.46 -0.59
CA ALA A 42 -3.14 -8.27 -2.03
C ALA A 42 -3.19 -9.59 -2.76
N ALA A 43 -2.55 -10.61 -2.21
CA ALA A 43 -2.59 -11.94 -2.81
C ALA A 43 -4.01 -12.50 -2.83
N SER A 44 -4.77 -12.24 -1.77
CA SER A 44 -6.18 -12.66 -1.72
C SER A 44 -7.01 -11.98 -2.80
N ALA A 45 -6.62 -10.77 -3.19
CA ALA A 45 -7.33 -10.05 -4.25
C ALA A 45 -6.86 -10.45 -5.64
N GLY A 46 -5.89 -11.35 -5.73
CA GLY A 46 -5.40 -11.83 -7.02
C GLY A 46 -4.23 -11.06 -7.57
N ALA A 47 -3.62 -10.19 -6.78
CA ALA A 47 -2.45 -9.45 -7.22
C ALA A 47 -1.17 -10.22 -6.92
N GLU A 48 -0.17 -10.01 -7.75
CA GLU A 48 1.15 -10.56 -7.50
C GLU A 48 2.04 -9.46 -6.96
N VAL A 49 2.56 -9.65 -5.75
CA VAL A 49 3.40 -8.64 -5.11
C VAL A 49 4.83 -8.81 -5.61
N THR A 50 5.30 -7.83 -6.37
CA THR A 50 6.62 -7.90 -6.98
C THR A 50 7.65 -7.01 -6.29
N GLY A 51 7.23 -6.18 -5.36
CA GLY A 51 8.16 -5.36 -4.61
C GLY A 51 7.50 -4.72 -3.41
N ARG A 52 8.33 -4.28 -2.48
CA ARG A 52 7.88 -3.61 -1.27
C ARG A 52 8.80 -2.44 -0.98
N LEU A 53 8.25 -1.41 -0.38
CA LEU A 53 9.01 -0.22 -0.04
C LEU A 53 8.48 0.34 1.27
N LEU A 54 9.37 0.60 2.19
CA LEU A 54 9.01 1.11 3.50
C LEU A 54 9.84 2.35 3.79
N GLN A 55 9.19 3.40 4.25
CA GLN A 55 9.87 4.61 4.66
C GLN A 55 9.47 4.95 6.09
N THR A 56 10.44 5.36 6.91
CA THR A 56 10.18 5.84 8.25
C THR A 56 10.33 7.35 8.26
N ARG A 57 9.33 8.05 8.76
CA ARG A 57 9.33 9.51 8.79
C ARG A 57 8.74 10.01 10.10
N PRO A 58 9.12 11.21 10.54
CA PRO A 58 8.47 11.80 11.73
C PRO A 58 7.01 12.15 11.46
N SER A 59 6.66 12.49 10.22
CA SER A 59 5.29 12.80 9.85
C SER A 59 5.07 12.49 8.39
N PRO A 60 3.82 12.27 7.98
CA PRO A 60 3.54 12.02 6.56
C PRO A 60 3.60 13.33 5.77
N GLU A 61 3.90 13.21 4.49
CA GLU A 61 3.85 14.34 3.58
C GLU A 61 2.40 14.62 3.21
N ALA A 62 2.03 15.90 3.23
CA ALA A 62 0.66 16.28 2.91
C ALA A 62 0.28 15.95 1.49
N ASP A 63 1.21 16.06 0.56
CA ASP A 63 0.92 15.90 -0.86
C ASP A 63 1.01 14.46 -1.34
N THR A 64 1.92 13.67 -0.78
CA THR A 64 2.22 12.35 -1.34
C THR A 64 2.40 11.26 -0.28
N LEU A 65 2.16 11.56 0.97
CA LEU A 65 2.32 10.66 2.10
C LEU A 65 3.78 10.35 2.38
N ILE A 66 4.54 9.93 1.39
CA ILE A 66 5.98 9.64 1.51
C ILE A 66 6.77 10.78 0.89
N GLY A 67 8.06 10.85 1.22
CA GLY A 67 8.89 11.95 0.75
C GLY A 67 9.13 11.91 -0.75
N ALA A 68 9.48 13.06 -1.31
CA ALA A 68 9.66 13.20 -2.76
C ALA A 68 10.72 12.25 -3.31
N GLY A 69 11.83 12.10 -2.60
CA GLY A 69 12.85 11.16 -3.04
C GLY A 69 12.36 9.73 -3.06
N LYS A 70 11.50 9.39 -2.09
CA LYS A 70 10.94 8.05 -2.02
C LYS A 70 9.93 7.83 -3.15
N VAL A 71 9.20 8.88 -3.52
CA VAL A 71 8.29 8.78 -4.66
C VAL A 71 9.08 8.47 -5.93
N GLU A 72 10.23 9.11 -6.12
CA GLU A 72 11.07 8.82 -7.27
C GLU A 72 11.60 7.40 -7.25
N GLU A 73 12.03 6.95 -6.08
CA GLU A 73 12.50 5.58 -5.92
C GLU A 73 11.38 4.60 -6.26
N LEU A 74 10.18 4.90 -5.79
CA LEU A 74 9.00 4.06 -6.05
C LEU A 74 8.67 4.03 -7.54
N ALA A 75 8.77 5.17 -8.21
CA ALA A 75 8.51 5.23 -9.65
C ALA A 75 9.49 4.35 -10.41
N ARG A 76 10.77 4.40 -10.03
CA ARG A 76 11.76 3.57 -10.68
C ARG A 76 11.54 2.09 -10.41
N LEU A 77 11.16 1.76 -9.18
CA LEU A 77 10.88 0.37 -8.84
C LEU A 77 9.68 -0.15 -9.61
N ALA A 78 8.62 0.65 -9.68
CA ALA A 78 7.43 0.25 -10.42
C ALA A 78 7.73 0.02 -11.89
N GLU A 79 8.56 0.87 -12.46
CA GLU A 79 8.97 0.72 -13.86
C GLU A 79 9.78 -0.54 -14.04
N ALA A 80 10.76 -0.78 -13.17
CA ALA A 80 11.65 -1.93 -13.27
C ALA A 80 10.89 -3.25 -13.14
N GLU A 81 9.88 -3.27 -12.27
CA GLU A 81 9.12 -4.49 -12.01
C GLU A 81 7.91 -4.63 -12.91
N GLY A 82 7.64 -3.66 -13.76
CA GLY A 82 6.46 -3.69 -14.60
C GLY A 82 5.17 -3.69 -13.80
N ALA A 83 5.13 -2.92 -12.73
CA ALA A 83 3.98 -2.91 -11.85
C ALA A 83 2.80 -2.20 -12.50
N ASP A 84 1.61 -2.76 -12.30
CA ASP A 84 0.36 -2.17 -12.78
C ASP A 84 -0.30 -1.35 -11.70
N LEU A 85 0.04 -1.61 -10.45
CA LEU A 85 -0.70 -1.12 -9.31
C LEU A 85 0.28 -0.86 -8.16
N VAL A 86 0.00 0.19 -7.40
CA VAL A 86 0.76 0.48 -6.18
C VAL A 86 -0.24 0.55 -5.03
N ILE A 87 0.02 -0.19 -3.97
CA ILE A 87 -0.88 -0.28 -2.83
C ILE A 87 -0.19 0.28 -1.60
N PHE A 88 -0.79 1.30 -1.02
CA PHE A 88 -0.28 1.93 0.20
C PHE A 88 -0.95 1.33 1.42
N ASP A 89 -0.15 1.08 2.45
CA ASP A 89 -0.66 0.50 3.69
C ASP A 89 -1.44 1.53 4.51
N GLN A 90 -1.07 2.80 4.42
CA GLN A 90 -1.79 3.87 5.09
C GLN A 90 -2.88 4.42 4.18
N ASN A 91 -3.93 4.95 4.81
CA ASN A 91 -5.00 5.58 4.04
C ASN A 91 -4.50 6.84 3.37
N LEU A 92 -4.91 7.05 2.14
CA LEU A 92 -4.53 8.22 1.35
C LEU A 92 -5.69 9.19 1.29
N THR A 93 -5.37 10.48 1.38
CA THR A 93 -6.37 11.50 1.06
C THR A 93 -6.58 11.51 -0.44
N PRO A 94 -7.72 12.02 -0.92
CA PRO A 94 -7.93 12.13 -2.38
C PRO A 94 -6.83 12.91 -3.07
N THR A 95 -6.30 13.95 -2.43
CA THR A 95 -5.21 14.72 -2.99
C THR A 95 -3.93 13.89 -3.10
N GLN A 96 -3.60 13.16 -2.05
CA GLN A 96 -2.43 12.30 -2.08
C GLN A 96 -2.55 11.24 -3.16
N GLN A 97 -3.70 10.61 -3.24
CA GLN A 97 -3.91 9.57 -4.24
C GLN A 97 -3.76 10.11 -5.65
N ARG A 98 -4.38 11.25 -5.93
CA ARG A 98 -4.31 11.85 -7.26
C ARG A 98 -2.90 12.23 -7.63
N ASN A 99 -2.17 12.83 -6.67
CA ASN A 99 -0.79 13.23 -6.93
C ASN A 99 0.09 12.02 -7.20
N LEU A 100 -0.09 10.97 -6.40
CA LEU A 100 0.71 9.76 -6.57
C LEU A 100 0.41 9.09 -7.91
N GLU A 101 -0.85 9.03 -8.30
CA GLU A 101 -1.19 8.44 -9.59
C GLU A 101 -0.54 9.20 -10.74
N ARG A 102 -0.53 10.52 -10.63
CA ARG A 102 0.11 11.33 -11.66
C ARG A 102 1.61 11.12 -11.70
N LEU A 103 2.24 11.11 -10.53
CA LEU A 103 3.70 11.00 -10.45
C LEU A 103 4.19 9.60 -10.79
N LEU A 104 3.42 8.59 -10.44
CA LEU A 104 3.83 7.21 -10.71
C LEU A 104 3.31 6.69 -12.04
N ALA A 105 2.38 7.40 -12.65
CA ALA A 105 1.73 7.01 -13.91
C ALA A 105 1.16 5.59 -13.79
N ARG A 106 0.59 5.28 -12.65
CA ARG A 106 0.03 3.97 -12.37
C ARG A 106 -1.16 4.11 -11.43
N ARG A 107 -1.99 3.10 -11.41
CA ARG A 107 -3.11 3.07 -10.48
C ARG A 107 -2.58 2.95 -9.06
N VAL A 108 -3.16 3.74 -8.16
CA VAL A 108 -2.76 3.76 -6.76
C VAL A 108 -4.00 3.56 -5.90
N ILE A 109 -3.93 2.62 -4.99
CA ILE A 109 -4.99 2.41 -4.00
C ILE A 109 -4.37 2.30 -2.62
N ASP A 110 -5.21 2.37 -1.60
CA ASP A 110 -4.74 2.15 -0.24
C ASP A 110 -5.38 0.90 0.33
N ARG A 111 -5.01 0.59 1.56
CA ARG A 111 -5.46 -0.64 2.23
C ARG A 111 -6.98 -0.72 2.29
N THR A 112 -7.63 0.38 2.62
CA THR A 112 -9.08 0.41 2.72
C THR A 112 -9.74 0.08 1.40
N GLN A 113 -9.26 0.67 0.31
CA GLN A 113 -9.80 0.39 -1.01
C GLN A 113 -9.59 -1.07 -1.41
N LEU A 114 -8.44 -1.62 -1.05
CA LEU A 114 -8.16 -3.02 -1.34
C LEU A 114 -9.15 -3.94 -0.62
N ILE A 115 -9.40 -3.66 0.65
CA ILE A 115 -10.34 -4.44 1.44
C ILE A 115 -11.74 -4.35 0.85
N LEU A 116 -12.15 -3.14 0.47
CA LEU A 116 -13.46 -2.95 -0.13
C LEU A 116 -13.59 -3.70 -1.45
N ASP A 117 -12.53 -3.71 -2.24
CA ASP A 117 -12.53 -4.48 -3.49
C ASP A 117 -12.72 -5.96 -3.24
N ILE A 118 -12.04 -6.50 -2.23
CA ILE A 118 -12.17 -7.90 -1.90
C ILE A 118 -13.61 -8.23 -1.51
N PHE A 119 -14.21 -7.40 -0.67
CA PHE A 119 -15.58 -7.61 -0.26
C PHE A 119 -16.55 -7.50 -1.44
N ALA A 120 -16.34 -6.54 -2.32
CA ALA A 120 -17.19 -6.36 -3.48
C ALA A 120 -17.15 -7.59 -4.38
N ARG A 121 -15.98 -8.14 -4.57
CA ARG A 121 -15.85 -9.35 -5.39
C ARG A 121 -16.55 -10.54 -4.77
N ARG A 122 -16.45 -10.69 -3.47
CA ARG A 122 -17.11 -11.77 -2.77
C ARG A 122 -18.62 -11.64 -2.84
N ALA A 123 -19.12 -10.41 -2.69
CA ALA A 123 -20.56 -10.18 -2.78
C ALA A 123 -21.09 -10.55 -4.15
N ARG A 124 -20.39 -10.17 -5.20
CA ARG A 124 -20.82 -10.51 -6.56
C ARG A 124 -20.79 -12.00 -6.82
N SER A 125 -19.78 -12.66 -6.30
CA SER A 125 -19.65 -14.09 -6.45
C SER A 125 -20.81 -14.82 -5.77
N ARG A 126 -21.17 -14.35 -4.59
CA ARG A 126 -22.30 -14.93 -3.86
C ARG A 126 -23.61 -14.74 -4.59
N GLU A 127 -23.83 -13.55 -5.10
CA GLU A 127 -25.04 -13.27 -5.85
C GLU A 127 -25.13 -14.17 -7.08
N GLY A 128 -24.04 -14.34 -7.75
CA GLY A 128 -24.02 -15.25 -8.89
C GLY A 128 -24.38 -16.67 -8.52
N GLN A 129 -23.90 -17.13 -7.39
CA GLN A 129 -24.20 -18.46 -6.93
C GLN A 129 -25.66 -18.63 -6.56
N LEU A 130 -26.23 -17.62 -5.96
CA LEU A 130 -27.63 -17.70 -5.53
C LEU A 130 -28.60 -17.66 -6.68
N GLN A 131 -28.21 -17.12 -7.80
CA GLN A 131 -29.07 -17.01 -8.95
C GLN A 131 -29.12 -18.27 -9.79
N VAL A 132 -28.22 -19.16 -9.52
CA VAL A 132 -28.21 -20.44 -10.19
C VAL A 132 -29.17 -21.38 -9.53
#